data_c6f2eba50eb5e388b3ac4c684c78fd98
#
_entry.id   c6f2eba50eb5e388b3ac4c684c78fd98
#
_cell.length_a   1.000
_cell.length_b   1.000
_cell.length_c   1.000
_cell.angle_alpha   90.00
_cell.angle_beta   90.00
_cell.angle_gamma   90.00
#
_symmetry.space_group_name_H-M   'P 1'
#
loop_
_entity.id
_entity.type
_entity.pdbx_description
1 polymer ?
#
loop_
_entity_poly.entity_id
_entity_poly.type
_entity_poly.pdbx_seq_one_letter_code
_entity_poly.pdbx_strand_id
1 'polypeptide(L)'
;ILGQSLEEIRADMRSFWRRMTRDSQLRWVGPEKGTVHLASAAIINATWDLVAKLEEKPLWKLLADMSAEELVACIDFTYISDMITPEEAVELLRRKEPGREDREKELLEEGFPAYTTSTGWLGYEDDKIRDLCQQAIDQGWSHIKIKVGADLEDDLRRSSIIREMIGP
;
A
#
# COMPACT_ATOMS: atom_id res chain seq x y z
N ILE A 1 13.38 -18.90 7.19
CA ILE A 1 14.18 -17.67 7.36
C ILE A 1 15.51 -17.98 8.07
N LEU A 2 15.47 -18.77 9.16
CA LEU A 2 16.69 -19.14 9.86
C LEU A 2 17.68 -19.86 8.91
N GLY A 3 18.90 -19.37 8.84
CA GLY A 3 19.97 -19.93 8.01
C GLY A 3 20.00 -19.45 6.56
N GLN A 4 19.13 -18.50 6.17
CA GLN A 4 19.18 -17.85 4.85
C GLN A 4 19.91 -16.50 4.96
N SER A 5 20.77 -16.20 3.99
CA SER A 5 21.36 -14.88 3.85
C SER A 5 20.38 -13.91 3.20
N LEU A 6 20.62 -12.61 3.35
CA LEU A 6 19.81 -11.60 2.71
C LEU A 6 19.95 -11.65 1.18
N GLU A 7 21.15 -11.99 0.67
CA GLU A 7 21.38 -12.15 -0.76
C GLU A 7 20.53 -13.27 -1.36
N GLU A 8 20.42 -14.42 -0.67
CA GLU A 8 19.55 -15.52 -1.09
C GLU A 8 18.08 -15.12 -1.12
N ILE A 9 17.63 -14.34 -0.14
CA ILE A 9 16.24 -13.83 -0.10
C ILE A 9 15.99 -12.84 -1.23
N ARG A 10 16.91 -11.90 -1.47
CA ARG A 10 16.80 -10.91 -2.56
C ARG A 10 16.77 -11.57 -3.93
N ALA A 11 17.58 -12.61 -4.12
CA ALA A 11 17.66 -13.32 -5.41
C ALA A 11 16.32 -13.98 -5.80
N ASP A 12 15.49 -14.35 -4.84
CA ASP A 12 14.17 -14.93 -5.11
C ASP A 12 13.12 -14.52 -4.05
N MET A 13 12.76 -13.25 -4.07
CA MET A 13 11.78 -12.65 -3.16
C MET A 13 10.40 -13.31 -3.31
N ARG A 14 10.03 -13.74 -4.53
CA ARG A 14 8.79 -14.48 -4.80
C ARG A 14 8.74 -15.80 -4.03
N SER A 15 9.79 -16.61 -4.09
CA SER A 15 9.84 -17.88 -3.37
C SER A 15 9.90 -17.67 -1.87
N PHE A 16 10.57 -16.61 -1.40
CA PHE A 16 10.55 -16.21 0.00
C PHE A 16 9.13 -15.93 0.48
N TRP A 17 8.37 -15.09 -0.25
CA TRP A 17 6.95 -14.83 0.00
C TRP A 17 6.11 -16.13 0.03
N ARG A 18 6.27 -16.97 -1.00
CA ARG A 18 5.50 -18.22 -1.13
C ARG A 18 5.73 -19.18 0.02
N ARG A 19 6.97 -19.33 0.49
CA ARG A 19 7.28 -20.19 1.64
C ARG A 19 6.59 -19.74 2.92
N MET A 20 6.42 -18.44 3.11
CA MET A 20 5.76 -17.90 4.31
C MET A 20 4.24 -17.95 4.25
N THR A 21 3.66 -17.89 3.06
CA THR A 21 2.20 -17.78 2.90
C THR A 21 1.52 -19.09 2.51
N ARG A 22 2.26 -20.08 1.99
CA ARG A 22 1.69 -21.31 1.41
C ARG A 22 2.01 -22.61 2.16
N ASP A 23 2.50 -22.52 3.38
CA ASP A 23 2.64 -23.72 4.20
C ASP A 23 1.23 -24.30 4.49
N SER A 24 1.05 -25.58 4.14
CA SER A 24 -0.24 -26.27 4.30
C SER A 24 -0.71 -26.32 5.75
N GLN A 25 0.21 -26.32 6.72
CA GLN A 25 -0.10 -26.32 8.15
C GLN A 25 -0.71 -25.00 8.61
N LEU A 26 -0.40 -23.88 7.95
CA LEU A 26 -0.95 -22.57 8.29
C LEU A 26 -2.44 -22.44 7.95
N ARG A 27 -2.98 -23.30 7.09
CA ARG A 27 -4.42 -23.31 6.75
C ARG A 27 -5.33 -23.54 7.95
N TRP A 28 -4.84 -24.21 8.98
CA TRP A 28 -5.57 -24.42 10.22
C TRP A 28 -5.68 -23.14 11.08
N VAL A 29 -4.81 -22.17 10.85
CA VAL A 29 -4.82 -20.89 11.56
C VAL A 29 -5.86 -19.91 10.99
N GLY A 30 -6.17 -20.04 9.72
CA GLY A 30 -7.14 -19.19 9.04
C GLY A 30 -6.95 -19.14 7.52
N PRO A 31 -7.76 -18.34 6.82
CA PRO A 31 -7.66 -18.21 5.38
C PRO A 31 -6.34 -17.56 4.97
N GLU A 32 -5.82 -17.97 3.82
CA GLU A 32 -4.55 -17.49 3.27
C GLU A 32 -4.48 -15.96 3.20
N LYS A 33 -5.54 -15.31 2.72
CA LYS A 33 -5.62 -13.84 2.59
C LYS A 33 -5.96 -13.09 3.88
N GLY A 34 -6.11 -13.77 5.00
CA GLY A 34 -6.42 -13.19 6.30
C GLY A 34 -5.21 -13.21 7.24
N THR A 35 -5.33 -13.98 8.32
CA THR A 35 -4.37 -14.04 9.43
C THR A 35 -2.95 -14.38 8.97
N VAL A 36 -2.81 -15.33 8.02
CA VAL A 36 -1.49 -15.75 7.51
C VAL A 36 -0.77 -14.60 6.83
N HIS A 37 -1.45 -13.84 5.96
CA HIS A 37 -0.85 -12.69 5.28
C HIS A 37 -0.55 -11.54 6.24
N LEU A 38 -1.42 -11.28 7.22
CA LEU A 38 -1.15 -10.26 8.24
C LEU A 38 0.09 -10.60 9.07
N ALA A 39 0.23 -11.84 9.51
CA ALA A 39 1.40 -12.28 10.26
C ALA A 39 2.67 -12.25 9.41
N SER A 40 2.60 -12.72 8.17
CA SER A 40 3.72 -12.73 7.23
C SER A 40 4.15 -11.32 6.83
N ALA A 41 3.24 -10.36 6.80
CA ALA A 41 3.52 -8.96 6.44
C ALA A 41 4.60 -8.34 7.35
N ALA A 42 4.62 -8.68 8.65
CA ALA A 42 5.65 -8.17 9.56
C ALA A 42 7.06 -8.51 9.09
N ILE A 43 7.28 -9.73 8.63
CA ILE A 43 8.58 -10.22 8.16
C ILE A 43 8.90 -9.71 6.76
N ILE A 44 7.93 -9.74 5.86
CA ILE A 44 8.11 -9.26 4.48
C ILE A 44 8.43 -7.76 4.48
N ASN A 45 7.66 -6.96 5.23
CA ASN A 45 7.90 -5.53 5.31
C ASN A 45 9.27 -5.20 5.93
N ALA A 46 9.66 -5.93 7.00
CA ALA A 46 10.99 -5.77 7.60
C ALA A 46 12.12 -6.15 6.64
N THR A 47 11.92 -7.17 5.82
CA THR A 47 12.90 -7.59 4.80
C THR A 47 13.08 -6.52 3.73
N TRP A 48 11.97 -5.99 3.18
CA TRP A 48 12.02 -4.90 2.20
C TRP A 48 12.61 -3.62 2.78
N ASP A 49 12.26 -3.27 4.03
CA ASP A 49 12.84 -2.12 4.73
C ASP A 49 14.35 -2.27 4.94
N LEU A 50 14.81 -3.48 5.31
CA LEU A 50 16.23 -3.78 5.44
C LEU A 50 16.96 -3.63 4.10
N VAL A 51 16.41 -4.17 3.00
CA VAL A 51 16.99 -4.04 1.66
C VAL A 51 17.06 -2.55 1.26
N ALA A 52 15.98 -1.79 1.47
CA ALA A 52 15.92 -0.38 1.16
C ALA A 52 16.96 0.43 1.95
N LYS A 53 17.15 0.14 3.23
CA LYS A 53 18.17 0.78 4.08
C LYS A 53 19.60 0.45 3.64
N LEU A 54 19.87 -0.77 3.22
CA LEU A 54 21.19 -1.16 2.72
C LEU A 54 21.52 -0.51 1.38
N GLU A 55 20.51 -0.23 0.56
CA GLU A 55 20.65 0.51 -0.70
C GLU A 55 20.60 2.04 -0.50
N GLU A 56 20.46 2.50 0.76
CA GLU A 56 20.32 3.92 1.12
C GLU A 56 19.19 4.65 0.36
N LYS A 57 18.10 3.92 0.07
CA LYS A 57 16.95 4.40 -0.67
C LYS A 57 15.66 4.18 0.11
N PRO A 58 14.67 5.08 0.04
CA PRO A 58 13.32 4.74 0.49
C PRO A 58 12.76 3.61 -0.40
N LEU A 59 11.88 2.78 0.16
CA LEU A 59 11.37 1.60 -0.53
C LEU A 59 10.73 1.92 -1.89
N TRP A 60 9.98 3.01 -1.99
CA TRP A 60 9.37 3.41 -3.25
C TRP A 60 10.41 3.67 -4.36
N LYS A 61 11.54 4.30 -3.99
CA LYS A 61 12.64 4.58 -4.93
C LYS A 61 13.38 3.31 -5.31
N LEU A 62 13.63 2.41 -4.35
CA LEU A 62 14.19 1.10 -4.62
C LEU A 62 13.37 0.36 -5.67
N LEU A 63 12.05 0.29 -5.48
CA LEU A 63 11.15 -0.41 -6.42
C LEU A 63 11.07 0.31 -7.78
N ALA A 64 11.05 1.64 -7.78
CA ALA A 64 11.02 2.42 -9.02
C ALA A 64 12.31 2.29 -9.85
N ASP A 65 13.45 2.04 -9.20
CA ASP A 65 14.75 1.85 -9.88
C ASP A 65 14.96 0.44 -10.41
N MET A 66 14.18 -0.53 -9.97
CA MET A 66 14.24 -1.90 -10.52
C MET A 66 13.90 -1.91 -12.00
N SER A 67 14.54 -2.79 -12.77
CA SER A 67 14.10 -3.14 -14.11
C SER A 67 12.71 -3.78 -14.09
N ALA A 68 12.03 -3.78 -15.21
CA ALA A 68 10.73 -4.45 -15.35
C ALA A 68 10.81 -5.94 -14.97
N GLU A 69 11.90 -6.61 -15.35
CA GLU A 69 12.16 -8.02 -15.07
C GLU A 69 12.38 -8.28 -13.57
N GLU A 70 13.20 -7.49 -12.93
CA GLU A 70 13.46 -7.59 -11.49
C GLU A 70 12.19 -7.38 -10.67
N LEU A 71 11.40 -6.37 -11.01
CA LEU A 71 10.14 -6.08 -10.32
C LEU A 71 9.14 -7.22 -10.51
N VAL A 72 8.95 -7.71 -11.75
CA VAL A 72 8.04 -8.82 -12.05
C VAL A 72 8.51 -10.12 -11.39
N ALA A 73 9.82 -10.34 -11.28
CA ALA A 73 10.36 -11.51 -10.57
C ALA A 73 9.96 -11.56 -9.08
N CYS A 74 9.64 -10.42 -8.46
CA CYS A 74 9.15 -10.36 -7.08
C CYS A 74 7.67 -10.71 -6.93
N ILE A 75 6.87 -10.69 -8.02
CA ILE A 75 5.42 -10.84 -7.99
C ILE A 75 4.99 -12.30 -8.09
N ASP A 76 4.05 -12.72 -7.26
CA ASP A 76 3.38 -14.01 -7.37
C ASP A 76 2.12 -13.91 -8.23
N PHE A 77 2.16 -14.45 -9.44
CA PHE A 77 1.07 -14.38 -10.41
C PHE A 77 -0.02 -15.45 -10.21
N THR A 78 0.05 -16.30 -9.18
CA THR A 78 -0.86 -17.45 -9.02
C THR A 78 -2.34 -17.08 -9.10
N TYR A 79 -2.73 -15.91 -8.61
CA TYR A 79 -4.14 -15.49 -8.56
C TYR A 79 -4.54 -14.46 -9.61
N ILE A 80 -3.63 -14.12 -10.53
CA ILE A 80 -3.86 -13.13 -11.58
C ILE A 80 -3.41 -13.60 -12.96
N SER A 81 -2.96 -14.86 -13.06
CA SER A 81 -2.43 -15.42 -14.31
C SER A 81 -3.45 -15.56 -15.45
N ASP A 82 -4.74 -15.51 -15.13
CA ASP A 82 -5.84 -15.45 -16.10
C ASP A 82 -6.09 -14.03 -16.65
N MET A 83 -5.55 -13.00 -15.99
CA MET A 83 -5.71 -11.61 -16.40
C MET A 83 -4.43 -11.02 -17.00
N ILE A 84 -3.27 -11.43 -16.51
CA ILE A 84 -1.97 -10.94 -16.99
C ILE A 84 -0.88 -11.99 -16.75
N THR A 85 -0.07 -12.24 -17.77
CA THR A 85 1.12 -13.10 -17.66
C THR A 85 2.33 -12.31 -17.16
N PRO A 86 3.39 -12.96 -16.63
CA PRO A 86 4.63 -12.29 -16.30
C PRO A 86 5.24 -11.51 -17.48
N GLU A 87 5.18 -12.06 -18.70
CA GLU A 87 5.70 -11.46 -19.92
C GLU A 87 4.93 -10.18 -20.27
N GLU A 88 3.60 -10.22 -20.20
CA GLU A 88 2.74 -9.04 -20.42
C GLU A 88 2.98 -7.97 -19.35
N ALA A 89 3.23 -8.36 -18.10
CA ALA A 89 3.56 -7.44 -17.02
C ALA A 89 4.90 -6.72 -17.26
N VAL A 90 5.94 -7.45 -17.72
CA VAL A 90 7.22 -6.86 -18.14
C VAL A 90 7.01 -5.85 -19.26
N GLU A 91 6.27 -6.24 -20.30
CA GLU A 91 5.95 -5.36 -21.45
C GLU A 91 5.22 -4.07 -20.98
N LEU A 92 4.25 -4.22 -20.08
CA LEU A 92 3.49 -3.10 -19.53
C LEU A 92 4.39 -2.12 -18.75
N LEU A 93 5.31 -2.65 -17.94
CA LEU A 93 6.26 -1.83 -17.19
C LEU A 93 7.25 -1.11 -18.12
N ARG A 94 7.81 -1.82 -19.10
CA ARG A 94 8.71 -1.23 -20.12
C ARG A 94 8.05 -0.08 -20.87
N ARG A 95 6.78 -0.21 -21.22
CA ARG A 95 6.02 0.89 -21.85
C ARG A 95 5.85 2.12 -20.95
N LYS A 96 5.98 1.95 -19.64
CA LYS A 96 5.90 3.05 -18.66
C LYS A 96 7.26 3.64 -18.27
N GLU A 97 8.38 3.06 -18.72
CA GLU A 97 9.71 3.61 -18.48
C GLU A 97 9.89 5.04 -19.05
N PRO A 98 9.43 5.34 -20.28
CA PRO A 98 9.46 6.71 -20.78
C PRO A 98 8.68 7.65 -19.86
N GLY A 99 9.28 8.80 -19.50
CA GLY A 99 8.71 9.77 -18.57
C GLY A 99 8.77 9.37 -17.09
N ARG A 100 9.51 8.32 -16.71
CA ARG A 100 9.69 7.93 -15.30
C ARG A 100 10.33 9.05 -14.49
N GLU A 101 11.36 9.70 -15.02
CA GLU A 101 12.05 10.80 -14.36
C GLU A 101 11.14 12.01 -14.15
N ASP A 102 10.28 12.32 -15.10
CA ASP A 102 9.32 13.43 -14.99
C ASP A 102 8.30 13.15 -13.87
N ARG A 103 7.76 11.91 -13.81
CA ARG A 103 6.84 11.49 -12.74
C ARG A 103 7.50 11.47 -11.37
N GLU A 104 8.77 11.05 -11.29
CA GLU A 104 9.55 11.10 -10.05
C GLU A 104 9.73 12.53 -9.58
N LYS A 105 10.09 13.43 -10.48
CA LYS A 105 10.25 14.85 -10.20
C LYS A 105 8.94 15.47 -9.69
N GLU A 106 7.82 15.20 -10.35
CA GLU A 106 6.49 15.64 -9.93
C GLU A 106 6.17 15.17 -8.50
N LEU A 107 6.42 13.88 -8.19
CA LEU A 107 6.19 13.32 -6.85
C LEU A 107 7.12 13.92 -5.78
N LEU A 108 8.34 14.28 -6.13
CA LEU A 108 9.26 14.94 -5.19
C LEU A 108 8.90 16.40 -4.94
N GLU A 109 8.35 17.09 -5.93
CA GLU A 109 7.94 18.49 -5.83
C GLU A 109 6.56 18.66 -5.17
N GLU A 110 5.59 17.85 -5.55
CA GLU A 110 4.18 17.96 -5.13
C GLU A 110 3.82 17.02 -3.98
N GLY A 111 4.62 15.99 -3.74
CA GLY A 111 4.33 14.91 -2.82
C GLY A 111 3.36 13.86 -3.40
N PHE A 112 3.22 12.73 -2.69
CA PHE A 112 2.25 11.71 -3.06
C PHE A 112 0.86 12.08 -2.52
N PRO A 113 -0.22 11.99 -3.32
CA PRO A 113 -1.57 12.28 -2.85
C PRO A 113 -1.93 11.42 -1.63
N ALA A 114 -2.31 12.08 -0.56
CA ALA A 114 -2.65 11.42 0.70
C ALA A 114 -3.98 11.94 1.26
N TYR A 115 -4.59 11.18 2.17
CA TYR A 115 -5.79 11.57 2.88
C TYR A 115 -5.61 11.34 4.39
N THR A 116 -6.33 12.13 5.21
CA THR A 116 -6.46 11.82 6.63
C THR A 116 -7.74 11.04 6.92
N THR A 117 -7.71 10.19 7.95
CA THR A 117 -8.89 9.46 8.44
C THR A 117 -9.37 9.95 9.81
N SER A 118 -8.69 10.93 10.40
CA SER A 118 -8.94 11.37 11.78
C SER A 118 -10.35 11.90 12.03
N THR A 119 -10.95 12.52 11.02
CA THR A 119 -12.25 13.20 11.10
C THR A 119 -13.46 12.29 10.84
N GLY A 120 -13.25 11.11 10.23
CA GLY A 120 -14.33 10.34 9.60
C GLY A 120 -14.71 9.05 10.32
N TRP A 121 -14.51 8.92 11.63
CA TRP A 121 -14.89 7.71 12.37
C TRP A 121 -16.37 7.67 12.73
N LEU A 122 -16.88 6.44 12.87
CA LEU A 122 -18.25 6.19 13.35
C LEU A 122 -18.39 6.66 14.81
N GLY A 123 -19.59 7.15 15.16
CA GLY A 123 -19.92 7.54 16.54
C GLY A 123 -19.34 8.89 16.98
N TYR A 124 -18.81 9.70 16.06
CA TYR A 124 -18.41 11.06 16.37
C TYR A 124 -19.60 12.01 16.33
N GLU A 125 -19.72 12.84 17.37
CA GLU A 125 -20.65 13.96 17.43
C GLU A 125 -20.23 15.08 16.46
N ASP A 126 -21.20 15.91 16.05
CA ASP A 126 -21.01 16.96 15.05
C ASP A 126 -19.88 17.94 15.39
N ASP A 127 -19.82 18.39 16.64
CA ASP A 127 -18.79 19.33 17.09
C ASP A 127 -17.40 18.72 16.97
N LYS A 128 -17.26 17.45 17.35
CA LYS A 128 -15.98 16.72 17.21
C LYS A 128 -15.57 16.56 15.75
N ILE A 129 -16.54 16.29 14.86
CA ILE A 129 -16.25 16.19 13.42
C ILE A 129 -15.76 17.54 12.90
N ARG A 130 -16.44 18.64 13.25
CA ARG A 130 -16.07 20.00 12.83
C ARG A 130 -14.68 20.39 13.37
N ASP A 131 -14.41 20.14 14.64
CA ASP A 131 -13.10 20.43 15.23
C ASP A 131 -11.96 19.66 14.55
N LEU A 132 -12.15 18.37 14.30
CA LEU A 132 -11.15 17.53 13.62
C LEU A 132 -10.98 17.91 12.14
N CYS A 133 -12.06 18.31 11.45
CA CYS A 133 -11.98 18.86 10.11
C CYS A 133 -11.17 20.16 10.08
N GLN A 134 -11.43 21.08 11.01
CA GLN A 134 -10.67 22.33 11.07
C GLN A 134 -9.19 22.07 11.32
N GLN A 135 -8.86 21.18 12.27
CA GLN A 135 -7.46 20.77 12.52
C GLN A 135 -6.81 20.17 11.28
N ALA A 136 -7.54 19.35 10.51
CA ALA A 136 -7.02 18.76 9.27
C ALA A 136 -6.76 19.85 8.20
N ILE A 137 -7.67 20.81 8.03
CA ILE A 137 -7.53 21.94 7.11
C ILE A 137 -6.32 22.80 7.51
N ASP A 138 -6.19 23.13 8.79
CA ASP A 138 -5.07 23.94 9.32
C ASP A 138 -3.70 23.26 9.11
N GLN A 139 -3.68 21.92 9.03
CA GLN A 139 -2.52 21.10 8.69
C GLN A 139 -2.28 20.92 7.18
N GLY A 140 -3.15 21.49 6.34
CA GLY A 140 -3.04 21.42 4.88
C GLY A 140 -3.66 20.17 4.23
N TRP A 141 -4.44 19.36 4.98
CA TRP A 141 -5.13 18.22 4.41
C TRP A 141 -6.31 18.67 3.53
N SER A 142 -6.33 18.24 2.28
CA SER A 142 -7.39 18.50 1.31
C SER A 142 -8.31 17.29 1.06
N HIS A 143 -7.89 16.10 1.49
CA HIS A 143 -8.61 14.85 1.28
C HIS A 143 -8.89 14.14 2.61
N ILE A 144 -10.15 13.78 2.82
CA ILE A 144 -10.62 13.11 4.04
C ILE A 144 -11.33 11.81 3.66
N LYS A 145 -10.93 10.71 4.30
CA LYS A 145 -11.62 9.43 4.18
C LYS A 145 -12.49 9.18 5.40
N ILE A 146 -13.74 8.81 5.18
CA ILE A 146 -14.71 8.48 6.23
C ILE A 146 -15.01 6.99 6.29
N LYS A 147 -15.46 6.52 7.45
CA LYS A 147 -16.02 5.18 7.65
C LYS A 147 -17.52 5.25 7.46
N VAL A 148 -18.06 4.38 6.60
CA VAL A 148 -19.48 4.33 6.22
C VAL A 148 -20.01 2.90 6.27
N GLY A 149 -21.34 2.74 6.22
CA GLY A 149 -22.01 1.46 6.03
C GLY A 149 -22.68 0.91 7.29
N ALA A 150 -22.68 1.64 8.40
CA ALA A 150 -23.42 1.25 9.60
C ALA A 150 -24.86 1.78 9.58
N ASP A 151 -25.06 3.05 9.24
CA ASP A 151 -26.34 3.74 9.16
C ASP A 151 -26.27 4.81 8.06
N LEU A 152 -27.20 4.76 7.11
CA LEU A 152 -27.18 5.64 5.95
C LEU A 152 -27.44 7.11 6.32
N GLU A 153 -28.35 7.37 7.25
CA GLU A 153 -28.68 8.75 7.65
C GLU A 153 -27.51 9.39 8.38
N ASP A 154 -26.85 8.63 9.28
CA ASP A 154 -25.63 9.07 9.97
C ASP A 154 -24.48 9.27 8.98
N ASP A 155 -24.31 8.38 8.02
CA ASP A 155 -23.27 8.49 6.98
C ASP A 155 -23.47 9.76 6.13
N LEU A 156 -24.71 10.06 5.73
CA LEU A 156 -25.05 11.28 4.99
C LEU A 156 -24.84 12.54 5.84
N ARG A 157 -25.24 12.53 7.11
CA ARG A 157 -25.06 13.64 8.05
C ARG A 157 -23.56 13.96 8.19
N ARG A 158 -22.73 12.98 8.52
CA ARG A 158 -21.29 13.15 8.69
C ARG A 158 -20.60 13.60 7.40
N SER A 159 -20.99 13.00 6.26
CA SER A 159 -20.47 13.38 4.95
C SER A 159 -20.80 14.84 4.60
N SER A 160 -22.01 15.29 4.91
CA SER A 160 -22.45 16.67 4.67
C SER A 160 -21.65 17.66 5.50
N ILE A 161 -21.47 17.41 6.80
CA ILE A 161 -20.65 18.25 7.66
C ILE A 161 -19.21 18.37 7.13
N ILE A 162 -18.58 17.24 6.79
CA ILE A 162 -17.23 17.23 6.28
C ILE A 162 -17.15 17.99 4.95
N ARG A 163 -18.09 17.76 4.03
CA ARG A 163 -18.15 18.45 2.73
C ARG A 163 -18.34 19.97 2.86
N GLU A 164 -19.17 20.40 3.81
CA GLU A 164 -19.33 21.83 4.13
C GLU A 164 -18.01 22.47 4.59
N MET A 165 -17.20 21.72 5.36
CA MET A 165 -15.94 22.22 5.92
C MET A 165 -14.80 22.29 4.89
N ILE A 166 -14.65 21.23 4.05
CA ILE A 166 -13.51 21.12 3.12
C ILE A 166 -13.78 21.67 1.73
N GLY A 167 -15.03 22.00 1.41
CA GLY A 167 -15.44 22.47 0.08
C GLY A 167 -15.63 21.33 -0.94
N PRO A 168 -15.87 21.67 -2.21
CA PRO A 168 -16.15 20.72 -3.28
C PRO A 168 -14.95 19.85 -3.66
#